data_08d19bf53a91311de6c70c79a5ca9e03
#
_entry.id   08d19bf53a91311de6c70c79a5ca9e03
#
_cell.length_a   1.000
_cell.length_b   1.000
_cell.length_c   1.000
_cell.angle_alpha   90.00
_cell.angle_beta   90.00
_cell.angle_gamma   90.00
#
_symmetry.space_group_name_H-M   'P 1'
#
loop_
_entity.id
_entity.type
_entity.pdbx_description
1 polymer ?
#
loop_
_entity_poly.entity_id
_entity_poly.type
_entity_poly.pdbx_seq_one_letter_code
_entity_poly.pdbx_strand_id
1 'polypeptide(L)'
;MTDFKRITSKDNTLIKQISLLQTSARERKKTGTFVAEGLRLLLDCYENDVQFLSLVIADEFLNKHGNDVEKLANNASEIVVVTDAVF
;
A
#
# COMPACT_ATOMS: atom_id res chain seq x y z
N MET A 1 -9.23 12.89 8.81
CA MET A 1 -8.81 12.40 7.48
C MET A 1 -7.30 12.20 7.47
N THR A 2 -6.84 11.08 6.99
CA THR A 2 -5.41 10.78 6.92
C THR A 2 -4.78 11.54 5.75
N ASP A 3 -3.66 12.21 5.98
CA ASP A 3 -2.94 12.90 4.92
C ASP A 3 -2.23 11.90 4.01
N PHE A 4 -2.26 12.19 2.72
CA PHE A 4 -1.61 11.37 1.71
C PHE A 4 -0.20 11.90 1.47
N LYS A 5 0.78 11.00 1.54
CA LYS A 5 2.17 11.31 1.17
C LYS A 5 2.37 10.98 -0.30
N ARG A 6 3.15 11.81 -1.01
CA ARG A 6 3.48 11.56 -2.41
C ARG A 6 4.93 11.15 -2.56
N ILE A 7 5.15 10.08 -3.33
CA ILE A 7 6.48 9.56 -3.63
C ILE A 7 6.64 9.49 -5.15
N THR A 8 7.70 10.10 -5.65
CA THR A 8 7.99 10.17 -7.09
C THR A 8 9.25 9.40 -7.49
N SER A 9 9.99 8.84 -6.54
CA SER A 9 11.25 8.16 -6.79
C SER A 9 11.19 6.69 -6.41
N LYS A 10 11.73 5.83 -7.27
CA LYS A 10 11.89 4.39 -7.00
C LYS A 10 12.89 4.13 -5.87
N ASP A 11 13.75 5.09 -5.58
CA ASP A 11 14.79 4.96 -4.56
C ASP A 11 14.28 5.28 -3.15
N ASN A 12 13.00 5.57 -3.00
CA ASN A 12 12.41 5.81 -1.70
C ASN A 12 12.53 4.56 -0.80
N THR A 13 12.85 4.76 0.46
CA THR A 13 13.04 3.68 1.43
C THR A 13 11.82 2.77 1.55
N LEU A 14 10.61 3.34 1.56
CA LEU A 14 9.37 2.56 1.64
C LEU A 14 9.21 1.65 0.42
N ILE A 15 9.48 2.16 -0.78
CA ILE A 15 9.37 1.37 -2.01
C ILE A 15 10.38 0.23 -2.00
N LYS A 16 11.61 0.48 -1.54
CA LYS A 16 12.63 -0.56 -1.41
C LYS A 16 12.21 -1.64 -0.41
N GLN A 17 11.62 -1.23 0.71
CA GLN A 17 11.14 -2.17 1.73
C GLN A 17 10.01 -3.04 1.19
N ILE A 18 9.08 -2.47 0.43
CA ILE A 18 7.99 -3.21 -0.20
C ILE A 18 8.55 -4.25 -1.16
N SER A 19 9.50 -3.87 -2.01
CA SER A 19 10.15 -4.80 -2.94
C SER A 19 10.82 -5.94 -2.21
N LEU A 20 11.49 -5.65 -1.11
CA LEU A 20 12.16 -6.65 -0.29
C LEU A 20 11.15 -7.62 0.32
N LEU A 21 10.04 -7.12 0.84
CA LEU A 21 8.98 -7.97 1.41
C LEU A 21 8.32 -8.86 0.37
N GLN A 22 8.22 -8.38 -0.88
CA GLN A 22 7.65 -9.17 -1.98
C GLN A 22 8.53 -10.34 -2.37
N THR A 23 9.85 -10.21 -2.25
CA THR A 23 10.82 -11.18 -2.78
C THR A 23 11.50 -12.03 -1.72
N SER A 24 11.45 -11.63 -0.44
CA SER A 24 12.18 -12.31 0.62
C SER A 24 11.27 -12.85 1.71
N ALA A 25 11.13 -14.17 1.76
CA ALA A 25 10.38 -14.84 2.84
C ALA A 25 11.05 -14.61 4.20
N ARG A 26 12.37 -14.52 4.19
CA ARG A 26 13.16 -14.24 5.40
C ARG A 26 12.81 -12.88 5.99
N GLU A 27 12.69 -11.87 5.15
CA GLU A 27 12.34 -10.53 5.59
C GLU A 27 10.91 -10.46 6.12
N ARG A 28 9.98 -11.14 5.45
CA ARG A 28 8.59 -11.23 5.94
C ARG A 28 8.53 -11.85 7.33
N LYS A 29 9.30 -12.90 7.55
CA LYS A 29 9.34 -13.58 8.84
C LYS A 29 9.96 -12.69 9.93
N LYS A 30 11.04 -12.01 9.58
CA LYS A 30 11.77 -11.12 10.49
C LYS A 30 10.91 -9.94 10.95
N THR A 31 10.16 -9.33 10.04
CA THR A 31 9.36 -8.14 10.30
C THR A 31 7.94 -8.46 10.77
N GLY A 32 7.47 -9.69 10.55
CA GLY A 32 6.09 -10.06 10.82
C GLY A 32 5.09 -9.39 9.88
N THR A 33 5.56 -8.91 8.72
CA THR A 33 4.71 -8.20 7.76
C THR A 33 4.79 -8.84 6.37
N PHE A 34 3.81 -8.54 5.55
CA PHE A 34 3.78 -9.00 4.16
C PHE A 34 3.08 -7.96 3.29
N VAL A 35 3.20 -8.12 1.97
CA VAL A 35 2.59 -7.23 0.99
C VAL A 35 1.39 -7.93 0.36
N ALA A 36 0.25 -7.26 0.37
CA ALA A 36 -0.95 -7.71 -0.35
C ALA A 36 -1.15 -6.79 -1.56
N GLU A 37 -1.42 -7.36 -2.71
CA GLU A 37 -1.61 -6.61 -3.94
C GLU A 37 -2.96 -6.93 -4.58
N GLY A 38 -3.54 -5.91 -5.22
CA GLY A 38 -4.78 -6.06 -5.96
C GLY A 38 -5.99 -5.59 -5.17
N LEU A 39 -6.85 -4.85 -5.84
CA LEU A 39 -8.01 -4.21 -5.20
C LEU A 39 -8.92 -5.23 -4.51
N ARG A 40 -9.19 -6.34 -5.17
CA ARG A 40 -10.09 -7.35 -4.63
C ARG A 40 -9.58 -7.94 -3.32
N LEU A 41 -8.28 -8.27 -3.26
CA LEU A 41 -7.68 -8.78 -2.05
C LEU A 41 -7.69 -7.74 -0.93
N LEU A 42 -7.39 -6.49 -1.26
CA LEU A 42 -7.39 -5.40 -0.27
C LEU A 42 -8.80 -5.15 0.28
N LEU A 43 -9.81 -5.22 -0.57
CA LEU A 43 -11.20 -5.07 -0.13
C LEU A 43 -11.62 -6.25 0.77
N ASP A 44 -11.18 -7.46 0.45
CA ASP A 44 -11.42 -8.62 1.32
C ASP A 44 -10.75 -8.42 2.68
N CYS A 45 -9.54 -7.90 2.70
CA CYS A 45 -8.86 -7.56 3.96
C CYS A 45 -9.64 -6.52 4.74
N TYR A 46 -10.12 -5.49 4.08
CA TYR A 46 -10.93 -4.44 4.71
C TYR A 46 -12.20 -5.03 5.34
N GLU A 47 -12.90 -5.90 4.62
CA GLU A 47 -14.13 -6.55 5.09
C GLU A 47 -13.86 -7.43 6.34
N ASN A 48 -12.65 -7.92 6.50
CA ASN A 48 -12.25 -8.75 7.63
C ASN A 48 -11.49 -7.95 8.71
N ASP A 49 -11.61 -6.63 8.69
CA ASP A 49 -11.00 -5.73 9.67
C ASP A 49 -9.48 -5.80 9.77
N VAL A 50 -8.82 -6.18 8.69
CA VAL A 50 -7.35 -6.17 8.63
C VAL A 50 -6.85 -4.74 8.58
N GLN A 51 -5.87 -4.43 9.41
CA GLN A 51 -5.25 -3.11 9.44
C GLN A 51 -4.03 -3.08 8.52
N PHE A 52 -3.90 -2.00 7.75
CA PHE A 52 -2.75 -1.79 6.86
C PHE A 52 -1.74 -0.87 7.54
N LEU A 53 -0.47 -1.28 7.56
CA LEU A 53 0.60 -0.39 8.02
C LEU A 53 0.80 0.74 7.03
N SER A 54 0.85 0.41 5.74
CA SER A 54 0.94 1.40 4.66
C SER A 54 0.05 0.97 3.52
N LEU A 55 -0.73 1.89 3.01
CA LEU A 55 -1.53 1.71 1.80
C LEU A 55 -0.84 2.51 0.69
N VAL A 56 -0.31 1.83 -0.31
CA VAL A 56 0.44 2.44 -1.41
C VAL A 56 -0.39 2.39 -2.68
N ILE A 57 -0.62 3.54 -3.29
CA ILE A 57 -1.58 3.70 -4.38
C ILE A 57 -0.95 4.49 -5.52
N ALA A 58 -1.09 3.98 -6.75
CA ALA A 58 -0.68 4.73 -7.93
C ALA A 58 -1.69 5.86 -8.22
N ASP A 59 -1.21 6.99 -8.74
CA ASP A 59 -2.05 8.14 -9.06
C ASP A 59 -3.24 7.76 -9.94
N GLU A 60 -3.00 6.98 -10.98
CA GLU A 60 -4.06 6.56 -11.90
C GLU A 60 -5.14 5.75 -11.19
N PHE A 61 -4.73 4.86 -10.31
CA PHE A 61 -5.67 4.05 -9.53
C PHE A 61 -6.52 4.93 -8.61
N LEU A 62 -5.91 5.90 -7.96
CA LEU A 62 -6.62 6.84 -7.10
C LEU A 62 -7.70 7.59 -7.89
N ASN A 63 -7.38 8.02 -9.11
CA ASN A 63 -8.34 8.72 -9.96
C ASN A 63 -9.51 7.85 -10.39
N LYS A 64 -9.27 6.57 -10.64
CA LYS A 64 -10.31 5.64 -11.10
C LYS A 64 -11.14 5.04 -9.98
N HIS A 65 -10.54 4.82 -8.82
CA HIS A 65 -11.14 4.07 -7.73
C HIS A 65 -11.13 4.83 -6.40
N GLY A 66 -11.37 6.13 -6.44
CA GLY A 66 -11.31 6.99 -5.26
C GLY A 66 -12.18 6.52 -4.11
N ASN A 67 -13.39 6.02 -4.38
CA ASN A 67 -14.31 5.56 -3.34
C ASN A 67 -13.76 4.32 -2.62
N ASP A 68 -13.17 3.38 -3.37
CA ASP A 68 -12.57 2.18 -2.78
C ASP A 68 -11.35 2.55 -1.95
N VAL A 69 -10.56 3.51 -2.43
CA VAL A 69 -9.38 4.00 -1.72
C VAL A 69 -9.79 4.63 -0.39
N GLU A 70 -10.88 5.39 -0.35
CA GLU A 70 -11.38 5.97 0.90
C GLU A 70 -11.75 4.90 1.93
N LYS A 71 -12.39 3.83 1.50
CA LYS A 71 -12.70 2.69 2.38
C LYS A 71 -11.43 2.10 2.96
N LEU A 72 -10.46 1.77 2.09
CA LEU A 72 -9.21 1.15 2.51
C LEU A 72 -8.41 2.07 3.44
N ALA A 73 -8.46 3.37 3.18
CA ALA A 73 -7.74 4.36 3.97
C ALA A 73 -8.20 4.40 5.44
N ASN A 74 -9.44 4.05 5.71
CA ASN A 74 -9.96 4.01 7.07
C ASN A 74 -9.22 2.98 7.95
N ASN A 75 -8.64 1.96 7.34
CA ASN A 75 -7.91 0.91 8.04
C ASN A 75 -6.39 1.00 7.83
N ALA A 76 -5.90 2.12 7.29
CA ALA A 76 -4.47 2.30 7.03
C ALA A 76 -3.86 3.31 7.99
N SER A 77 -2.68 2.99 8.52
CA SER A 77 -1.93 3.90 9.37
C SER A 77 -1.24 4.99 8.55
N GLU A 78 -0.89 4.67 7.31
CA GLU A 78 -0.22 5.59 6.40
C GLU A 78 -0.74 5.38 4.99
N ILE A 79 -0.96 6.46 4.26
CA ILE A 79 -1.39 6.40 2.87
C ILE A 79 -0.35 7.10 2.01
N VAL A 80 0.15 6.39 1.03
CA VAL A 80 1.22 6.88 0.14
C VAL A 80 0.73 6.80 -1.30
N VAL A 81 0.78 7.93 -1.99
CA VAL A 81 0.44 8.00 -3.41
C VAL A 81 1.74 8.07 -4.21
N VAL A 82 1.89 7.17 -5.17
CA VAL A 82 3.08 7.10 -6.01
C VAL A 82 2.72 7.40 -7.45
N THR A 83 3.69 7.92 -8.21
CA THR A 83 3.48 8.11 -9.64
C THR A 83 3.53 6.75 -10.33
N ASP A 84 2.89 6.62 -11.48
CA ASP A 84 2.86 5.36 -12.22
C ASP A 84 4.26 4.87 -12.59
N ALA A 85 5.22 5.78 -12.71
CA ALA A 85 6.61 5.42 -13.04
C ALA A 85 7.34 4.69 -11.91
N VAL A 86 6.80 4.68 -10.69
CA VAL A 86 7.41 4.01 -9.52
C VAL A 86 7.17 2.50 -9.54
N PHE A 87 6.10 2.06 -10.18
CA PHE A 87 5.73 0.64 -10.26
C PHE A 87 6.10 0.01 -11.59
#